data_1f863d15b84c774dfe50aedc00062c38
#
_entry.id   1f863d15b84c774dfe50aedc00062c38
#
_cell.length_a   1.000
_cell.length_b   1.000
_cell.length_c   1.000
_cell.angle_alpha   90.00
_cell.angle_beta   90.00
_cell.angle_gamma   90.00
#
_symmetry.space_group_name_H-M   'P 1'
#
loop_
_entity.id
_entity.type
_entity.pdbx_description
1 polymer ?
#
loop_
_entity_poly.entity_id
_entity_poly.type
_entity_poly.pdbx_seq_one_letter_code
_entity_poly.pdbx_strand_id
1 'polypeptide(L)'
;FLDRNFTVLAMTMPLVGMNNQPIVEIDGLGEIKLISHKQFGLLEEKNFNPMKLFVHPVQINLNFLEKEYNFKRYSMIGLSGGGWTTVVYSAIDERISDSFSVAGSAPFYLRVDDRDMGDYEQINIDLYRDVNYLELYVLSAYGDDRNHVQIFNKNDSCCFSGSGSGTYEFVIKDKISQLGKGNFQIFVDDTHNEH
;
A
#
# COMPACT_ATOMS: atom_id res chain seq x y z
N PHE A 1 -18.87 3.77 -6.75
CA PHE A 1 -17.98 4.19 -7.85
C PHE A 1 -18.67 4.03 -9.20
N LEU A 2 -19.23 2.87 -9.53
CA LEU A 2 -19.92 2.63 -10.83
C LEU A 2 -21.04 3.64 -11.07
N ASP A 3 -21.84 3.95 -10.05
CA ASP A 3 -22.93 4.95 -10.12
C ASP A 3 -22.43 6.39 -10.36
N ARG A 4 -21.13 6.61 -10.28
CA ARG A 4 -20.45 7.88 -10.54
C ARG A 4 -19.62 7.87 -11.81
N ASN A 5 -19.90 6.94 -12.73
CA ASN A 5 -19.20 6.77 -14.01
C ASN A 5 -17.69 6.45 -13.90
N PHE A 6 -17.26 5.82 -12.82
CA PHE A 6 -15.91 5.25 -12.74
C PHE A 6 -15.89 3.86 -13.39
N THR A 7 -14.85 3.60 -14.16
CA THR A 7 -14.47 2.22 -14.48
C THR A 7 -13.68 1.67 -13.30
N VAL A 8 -14.04 0.48 -12.82
CA VAL A 8 -13.43 -0.13 -11.64
C VAL A 8 -12.73 -1.42 -12.03
N LEU A 9 -11.45 -1.52 -11.70
CA LEU A 9 -10.70 -2.75 -11.73
C LEU A 9 -10.45 -3.17 -10.28
N ALA A 10 -11.04 -4.29 -9.88
CA ALA A 10 -10.90 -4.86 -8.54
C ALA A 10 -9.79 -5.91 -8.53
N MET A 11 -8.92 -5.83 -7.53
CA MET A 11 -7.81 -6.77 -7.33
C MET A 11 -7.82 -7.28 -5.89
N THR A 12 -7.39 -8.52 -5.71
CA THR A 12 -7.14 -9.09 -4.38
C THR A 12 -5.64 -9.11 -4.09
N MET A 13 -5.31 -9.05 -2.81
CA MET A 13 -3.93 -9.24 -2.35
C MET A 13 -3.42 -10.65 -2.66
N PRO A 14 -2.10 -10.87 -2.76
CA PRO A 14 -1.54 -12.21 -2.82
C PRO A 14 -2.09 -13.08 -1.68
N LEU A 15 -2.27 -14.36 -1.94
CA LEU A 15 -2.84 -15.37 -1.02
C LEU A 15 -4.31 -15.13 -0.62
N VAL A 16 -5.02 -14.24 -1.31
CA VAL A 16 -6.44 -13.95 -1.07
C VAL A 16 -7.27 -14.28 -2.32
N GLY A 17 -8.54 -14.64 -2.12
CA GLY A 17 -9.45 -14.95 -3.21
C GLY A 17 -9.05 -16.20 -3.99
N MET A 18 -8.96 -16.10 -5.31
CA MET A 18 -8.63 -17.25 -6.18
C MET A 18 -7.17 -17.71 -6.03
N ASN A 19 -6.28 -16.88 -5.51
CA ASN A 19 -4.87 -17.23 -5.25
C ASN A 19 -4.63 -17.71 -3.82
N ASN A 20 -5.70 -18.15 -3.14
CA ASN A 20 -5.64 -18.56 -1.75
C ASN A 20 -4.87 -19.88 -1.59
N GLN A 21 -3.96 -19.88 -0.62
CA GLN A 21 -3.24 -21.06 -0.12
C GLN A 21 -2.55 -21.91 -1.22
N PRO A 22 -1.78 -21.33 -2.14
CA PRO A 22 -1.06 -22.10 -3.14
C PRO A 22 -0.03 -23.03 -2.46
N ILE A 23 0.21 -24.19 -3.09
CA ILE A 23 1.34 -25.06 -2.75
C ILE A 23 2.46 -24.71 -3.71
N VAL A 24 3.63 -24.43 -3.17
CA VAL A 24 4.84 -24.09 -3.93
C VAL A 24 5.97 -25.04 -3.54
N GLU A 25 6.77 -25.45 -4.53
CA GLU A 25 8.00 -26.17 -4.29
C GLU A 25 9.11 -25.17 -3.95
N ILE A 26 9.77 -25.35 -2.81
CA ILE A 26 10.87 -24.49 -2.36
C ILE A 26 12.13 -25.35 -2.25
N ASP A 27 13.19 -24.92 -2.93
CA ASP A 27 14.45 -25.68 -2.93
C ASP A 27 14.98 -25.91 -1.50
N GLY A 28 15.30 -27.17 -1.20
CA GLY A 28 15.75 -27.60 0.11
C GLY A 28 14.66 -27.72 1.19
N LEU A 29 13.41 -27.30 0.92
CA LEU A 29 12.28 -27.40 1.85
C LEU A 29 11.13 -28.29 1.34
N GLY A 30 11.06 -28.54 0.02
CA GLY A 30 9.97 -29.28 -0.61
C GLY A 30 8.69 -28.47 -0.75
N GLU A 31 7.56 -29.15 -0.84
CA GLU A 31 6.25 -28.54 -1.01
C GLU A 31 5.79 -27.81 0.25
N ILE A 32 5.57 -26.50 0.14
CA ILE A 32 5.08 -25.63 1.22
C ILE A 32 3.74 -25.02 0.80
N LYS A 33 2.75 -25.13 1.67
CA LYS A 33 1.47 -24.41 1.52
C LYS A 33 1.60 -23.00 2.10
N LEU A 34 1.46 -21.99 1.25
CA LEU A 34 1.51 -20.60 1.70
C LEU A 34 0.13 -20.16 2.22
N ILE A 35 0.07 -19.77 3.48
CA ILE A 35 -1.16 -19.37 4.18
C ILE A 35 -1.07 -17.95 4.76
N SER A 36 0.11 -17.34 4.76
CA SER A 36 0.36 -16.01 5.31
C SER A 36 1.47 -15.31 4.54
N HIS A 37 1.38 -14.00 4.40
CA HIS A 37 2.44 -13.16 3.83
C HIS A 37 3.77 -13.30 4.60
N LYS A 38 3.74 -13.63 5.89
CA LYS A 38 4.97 -13.90 6.68
C LYS A 38 5.86 -14.98 6.07
N GLN A 39 5.26 -15.90 5.30
CA GLN A 39 6.00 -16.98 4.63
C GLN A 39 6.70 -16.51 3.33
N PHE A 40 6.45 -15.30 2.86
CA PHE A 40 7.06 -14.81 1.62
C PHE A 40 8.58 -14.69 1.69
N GLY A 41 9.15 -14.53 2.89
CA GLY A 41 10.59 -14.60 3.06
C GLY A 41 11.21 -15.93 2.61
N LEU A 42 10.42 -17.03 2.57
CA LEU A 42 10.86 -18.33 2.04
C LEU A 42 10.99 -18.35 0.52
N LEU A 43 10.39 -17.38 -0.18
CA LEU A 43 10.42 -17.27 -1.63
C LEU A 43 11.53 -16.34 -2.14
N GLU A 44 12.30 -15.71 -1.24
CA GLU A 44 13.40 -14.84 -1.64
C GLU A 44 14.51 -15.64 -2.32
N GLU A 45 14.85 -15.24 -3.53
CA GLU A 45 15.94 -15.80 -4.31
C GLU A 45 16.79 -14.69 -4.90
N LYS A 46 18.00 -15.02 -5.38
CA LYS A 46 18.92 -14.06 -5.98
C LYS A 46 18.27 -13.17 -7.06
N ASN A 47 17.32 -13.72 -7.81
CA ASN A 47 16.66 -13.06 -8.93
C ASN A 47 15.16 -12.81 -8.71
N PHE A 48 14.63 -13.16 -7.55
CA PHE A 48 13.22 -13.00 -7.23
C PHE A 48 13.03 -12.41 -5.83
N ASN A 49 12.35 -11.26 -5.79
CA ASN A 49 11.91 -10.64 -4.55
C ASN A 49 10.39 -10.71 -4.48
N PRO A 50 9.81 -11.32 -3.43
CA PRO A 50 8.37 -11.47 -3.25
C PRO A 50 7.57 -10.16 -3.23
N MET A 51 8.20 -9.01 -3.02
CA MET A 51 7.56 -7.70 -3.15
C MET A 51 6.93 -7.51 -4.54
N LYS A 52 7.45 -8.19 -5.57
CA LYS A 52 6.87 -8.20 -6.91
C LYS A 52 5.44 -8.74 -6.94
N LEU A 53 5.08 -9.64 -6.03
CA LEU A 53 3.73 -10.22 -5.97
C LEU A 53 2.67 -9.16 -5.63
N PHE A 54 3.05 -8.09 -4.97
CA PHE A 54 2.16 -6.99 -4.60
C PHE A 54 2.09 -5.91 -5.70
N VAL A 55 3.23 -5.54 -6.29
CA VAL A 55 3.30 -4.38 -7.19
C VAL A 55 3.13 -4.75 -8.66
N HIS A 56 3.65 -5.90 -9.09
CA HIS A 56 3.63 -6.31 -10.51
C HIS A 56 2.20 -6.54 -11.07
N PRO A 57 1.26 -7.16 -10.34
CA PRO A 57 -0.13 -7.25 -10.80
C PRO A 57 -0.77 -5.88 -11.04
N VAL A 58 -0.50 -4.89 -10.19
CA VAL A 58 -1.00 -3.51 -10.40
C VAL A 58 -0.42 -2.92 -11.68
N GLN A 59 0.90 -3.05 -11.87
CA GLN A 59 1.59 -2.57 -13.07
C GLN A 59 1.02 -3.17 -14.36
N ILE A 60 0.84 -4.50 -14.40
CA ILE A 60 0.30 -5.19 -15.59
C ILE A 60 -1.10 -4.68 -15.92
N ASN A 61 -1.96 -4.56 -14.91
CA ASN A 61 -3.32 -4.11 -15.10
C ASN A 61 -3.37 -2.63 -15.51
N LEU A 62 -2.54 -1.78 -14.94
CA LEU A 62 -2.47 -0.36 -15.33
C LEU A 62 -1.96 -0.20 -16.76
N ASN A 63 -0.94 -0.97 -17.17
CA ASN A 63 -0.45 -1.00 -18.54
C ASN A 63 -1.54 -1.47 -19.53
N PHE A 64 -2.35 -2.46 -19.13
CA PHE A 64 -3.49 -2.91 -19.93
C PHE A 64 -4.53 -1.81 -20.07
N LEU A 65 -4.91 -1.15 -18.97
CA LEU A 65 -5.88 -0.06 -18.99
C LEU A 65 -5.42 1.11 -19.86
N GLU A 66 -4.14 1.47 -19.78
CA GLU A 66 -3.56 2.54 -20.58
C GLU A 66 -3.55 2.19 -22.09
N LYS A 67 -3.28 0.94 -22.42
CA LYS A 67 -3.25 0.46 -23.80
C LYS A 67 -4.63 0.36 -24.45
N GLU A 68 -5.61 -0.16 -23.68
CA GLU A 68 -6.94 -0.49 -24.23
C GLU A 68 -7.96 0.65 -24.07
N TYR A 69 -7.70 1.61 -23.17
CA TYR A 69 -8.61 2.69 -22.84
C TYR A 69 -7.88 4.03 -22.80
N ASN A 70 -8.59 5.10 -23.10
CA ASN A 70 -8.04 6.47 -23.07
C ASN A 70 -8.53 7.21 -21.80
N PHE A 71 -8.21 6.66 -20.62
CA PHE A 71 -8.55 7.32 -19.35
C PHE A 71 -7.60 8.50 -19.10
N LYS A 72 -8.16 9.60 -18.57
CA LYS A 72 -7.40 10.80 -18.25
C LYS A 72 -6.73 10.75 -16.87
N ARG A 73 -7.30 9.97 -15.96
CA ARG A 73 -6.83 9.84 -14.57
C ARG A 73 -6.98 8.41 -14.09
N TYR A 74 -6.05 8.01 -13.26
CA TYR A 74 -6.09 6.75 -12.55
C TYR A 74 -6.08 7.03 -11.05
N SER A 75 -7.04 6.47 -10.35
CA SER A 75 -7.12 6.53 -8.89
C SER A 75 -6.95 5.14 -8.32
N MET A 76 -6.23 5.03 -7.21
CA MET A 76 -6.03 3.76 -6.51
C MET A 76 -6.55 3.87 -5.08
N ILE A 77 -7.35 2.90 -4.67
CA ILE A 77 -7.81 2.78 -3.28
C ILE A 77 -7.52 1.36 -2.80
N GLY A 78 -6.99 1.24 -1.61
CA GLY A 78 -6.71 -0.05 -1.01
C GLY A 78 -7.02 -0.05 0.49
N LEU A 79 -7.46 -1.22 0.96
CA LEU A 79 -7.79 -1.47 2.35
C LEU A 79 -6.73 -2.40 2.96
N SER A 80 -6.27 -2.11 4.19
CA SER A 80 -5.31 -2.94 4.93
C SER A 80 -4.03 -3.19 4.10
N GLY A 81 -3.65 -4.42 3.80
CA GLY A 81 -2.53 -4.71 2.90
C GLY A 81 -2.67 -4.09 1.50
N GLY A 82 -3.90 -3.93 0.98
CA GLY A 82 -4.17 -3.17 -0.23
C GLY A 82 -3.88 -1.67 -0.06
N GLY A 83 -4.12 -1.12 1.13
CA GLY A 83 -3.73 0.24 1.50
C GLY A 83 -2.21 0.44 1.50
N TRP A 84 -1.47 -0.55 2.02
CA TRP A 84 -0.02 -0.58 1.92
C TRP A 84 0.43 -0.59 0.44
N THR A 85 -0.15 -1.49 -0.37
CA THR A 85 0.15 -1.54 -1.81
C THR A 85 -0.14 -0.20 -2.50
N THR A 86 -1.21 0.48 -2.10
CA THR A 86 -1.56 1.81 -2.63
C THR A 86 -0.47 2.83 -2.33
N VAL A 87 0.07 2.87 -1.11
CA VAL A 87 1.19 3.76 -0.76
C VAL A 87 2.40 3.47 -1.62
N VAL A 88 2.86 2.21 -1.63
CA VAL A 88 4.09 1.84 -2.33
C VAL A 88 3.94 2.02 -3.84
N TYR A 89 2.82 1.58 -4.42
CA TYR A 89 2.64 1.66 -5.86
C TYR A 89 2.51 3.11 -6.34
N SER A 90 1.76 3.96 -5.64
CA SER A 90 1.68 5.38 -6.00
C SER A 90 3.00 6.13 -5.79
N ALA A 91 3.88 5.65 -4.92
CA ALA A 91 5.22 6.22 -4.77
C ALA A 91 6.14 5.92 -5.97
N ILE A 92 5.92 4.82 -6.69
CA ILE A 92 6.78 4.38 -7.80
C ILE A 92 6.16 4.59 -9.18
N ASP A 93 4.86 4.87 -9.29
CA ASP A 93 4.17 5.06 -10.57
C ASP A 93 3.36 6.37 -10.57
N GLU A 94 3.87 7.37 -11.27
CA GLU A 94 3.27 8.71 -11.32
C GLU A 94 1.93 8.77 -12.07
N ARG A 95 1.53 7.72 -12.77
CA ARG A 95 0.21 7.63 -13.42
C ARG A 95 -0.93 7.61 -12.41
N ILE A 96 -0.68 7.18 -11.18
CA ILE A 96 -1.67 7.26 -10.10
C ILE A 96 -1.79 8.70 -9.63
N SER A 97 -2.86 9.36 -10.04
CA SER A 97 -3.13 10.76 -9.66
C SER A 97 -3.70 10.89 -8.26
N ASP A 98 -4.64 10.01 -7.90
CA ASP A 98 -5.26 10.02 -6.58
C ASP A 98 -5.08 8.67 -5.91
N SER A 99 -4.54 8.66 -4.72
CA SER A 99 -4.30 7.44 -3.96
C SER A 99 -4.89 7.53 -2.56
N PHE A 100 -5.65 6.48 -2.19
CA PHE A 100 -6.37 6.39 -0.92
C PHE A 100 -5.94 5.13 -0.17
N SER A 101 -5.14 5.29 0.85
CA SER A 101 -4.66 4.20 1.71
C SER A 101 -5.51 4.09 2.96
N VAL A 102 -6.32 3.04 3.08
CA VAL A 102 -7.18 2.80 4.24
C VAL A 102 -6.52 1.79 5.17
N ALA A 103 -6.21 2.19 6.39
CA ALA A 103 -5.53 1.38 7.41
C ALA A 103 -4.34 0.58 6.85
N GLY A 104 -3.57 1.20 5.93
CA GLY A 104 -2.58 0.49 5.12
C GLY A 104 -1.18 0.46 5.69
N SER A 105 -0.79 1.48 6.43
CA SER A 105 0.56 1.58 6.97
C SER A 105 0.68 2.68 8.02
N ALA A 106 1.68 2.52 8.90
CA ALA A 106 2.16 3.56 9.80
C ALA A 106 3.68 3.54 9.85
N PRO A 107 4.36 4.65 10.14
CA PRO A 107 5.80 4.67 10.39
C PRO A 107 6.18 3.72 11.54
N PHE A 108 7.36 3.11 11.49
CA PHE A 108 7.79 2.13 12.49
C PHE A 108 7.72 2.63 13.93
N TYR A 109 8.02 3.90 14.18
CA TYR A 109 7.99 4.46 15.54
C TYR A 109 6.59 4.54 16.16
N LEU A 110 5.53 4.38 15.36
CA LEU A 110 4.13 4.29 15.83
C LEU A 110 3.65 2.86 16.05
N ARG A 111 4.42 1.87 15.65
CA ARG A 111 4.06 0.45 15.73
C ARG A 111 4.47 -0.12 17.07
N VAL A 112 3.65 0.08 18.06
CA VAL A 112 3.93 -0.32 19.46
C VAL A 112 3.29 -1.66 19.86
N ASP A 113 2.39 -2.18 19.02
CA ASP A 113 1.69 -3.45 19.22
C ASP A 113 2.09 -4.44 18.12
N ASP A 114 2.15 -5.73 18.44
CA ASP A 114 2.50 -6.78 17.47
C ASP A 114 1.55 -6.80 16.27
N ARG A 115 0.30 -6.39 16.44
CA ARG A 115 -0.69 -6.26 15.37
C ARG A 115 -0.33 -5.19 14.35
N ASP A 116 0.34 -4.12 14.82
CA ASP A 116 0.78 -3.02 13.97
C ASP A 116 2.06 -3.32 13.20
N MET A 117 2.80 -4.38 13.56
CA MET A 117 4.05 -4.71 12.86
C MET A 117 3.80 -5.07 11.39
N GLY A 118 2.67 -5.72 11.12
CA GLY A 118 2.32 -6.15 9.77
C GLY A 118 3.04 -7.43 9.34
N ASP A 119 2.89 -7.76 8.09
CA ASP A 119 3.47 -8.94 7.46
C ASP A 119 4.80 -8.64 6.74
N TYR A 120 5.29 -9.58 5.95
CA TYR A 120 6.56 -9.52 5.23
C TYR A 120 6.76 -8.19 4.46
N GLU A 121 5.75 -7.77 3.72
CA GLU A 121 5.83 -6.56 2.90
C GLU A 121 5.96 -5.29 3.73
N GLN A 122 5.42 -5.29 4.93
CA GLN A 122 5.41 -4.12 5.80
C GLN A 122 6.68 -3.92 6.63
N ILE A 123 7.52 -4.96 6.70
CA ILE A 123 8.76 -4.96 7.50
C ILE A 123 9.99 -5.36 6.69
N ASN A 124 9.89 -5.51 5.38
CA ASN A 124 11.00 -5.95 4.52
C ASN A 124 12.20 -5.01 4.65
N ILE A 125 13.30 -5.51 5.20
CA ILE A 125 14.48 -4.72 5.56
C ILE A 125 15.12 -4.09 4.32
N ASP A 126 15.16 -4.79 3.20
CA ASP A 126 15.79 -4.29 1.98
C ASP A 126 15.05 -3.08 1.41
N LEU A 127 13.71 -3.10 1.44
CA LEU A 127 12.92 -1.95 1.03
C LEU A 127 13.10 -0.78 2.00
N TYR A 128 12.89 -1.01 3.31
CA TYR A 128 12.84 0.09 4.28
C TYR A 128 14.20 0.61 4.72
N ARG A 129 15.29 -0.03 4.34
CA ARG A 129 16.63 0.54 4.39
C ARG A 129 16.84 1.63 3.33
N ASP A 130 16.26 1.43 2.15
CA ASP A 130 16.45 2.35 1.01
C ASP A 130 15.42 3.49 1.00
N VAL A 131 14.19 3.25 1.50
CA VAL A 131 13.12 4.25 1.59
C VAL A 131 12.26 4.00 2.83
N ASN A 132 12.10 4.99 3.70
CA ASN A 132 11.24 4.87 4.87
C ASN A 132 9.79 5.28 4.57
N TYR A 133 8.87 5.01 5.51
CA TYR A 133 7.44 5.31 5.32
C TYR A 133 7.13 6.79 5.09
N LEU A 134 7.85 7.70 5.74
CA LEU A 134 7.61 9.15 5.54
C LEU A 134 8.01 9.57 4.13
N GLU A 135 9.12 9.03 3.62
CA GLU A 135 9.55 9.25 2.23
C GLU A 135 8.56 8.65 1.23
N LEU A 136 8.04 7.45 1.48
CA LEU A 136 6.97 6.85 0.65
C LEU A 136 5.71 7.73 0.61
N TYR A 137 5.31 8.33 1.73
CA TYR A 137 4.16 9.24 1.77
C TYR A 137 4.41 10.53 0.97
N VAL A 138 5.63 11.06 1.02
CA VAL A 138 6.00 12.20 0.18
C VAL A 138 5.96 11.80 -1.30
N LEU A 139 6.60 10.68 -1.67
CA LEU A 139 6.66 10.21 -3.05
C LEU A 139 5.27 9.87 -3.62
N SER A 140 4.38 9.29 -2.81
CA SER A 140 3.02 8.96 -3.24
C SER A 140 2.14 10.20 -3.50
N ALA A 141 2.47 11.32 -2.85
CA ALA A 141 1.75 12.58 -2.98
C ALA A 141 2.41 13.55 -3.98
N TYR A 142 3.71 13.43 -4.22
CA TYR A 142 4.48 14.39 -5.03
C TYR A 142 4.15 14.29 -6.51
N GLY A 143 3.91 15.43 -7.15
CA GLY A 143 3.70 15.58 -8.60
C GLY A 143 2.57 16.55 -8.93
N ASP A 144 2.48 16.95 -10.19
CA ASP A 144 1.41 17.82 -10.66
C ASP A 144 0.07 17.08 -10.61
N ASP A 145 -0.93 17.68 -10.00
CA ASP A 145 -2.29 17.11 -9.82
C ASP A 145 -2.33 15.75 -9.10
N ARG A 146 -1.33 15.47 -8.25
CA ARG A 146 -1.30 14.24 -7.45
C ARG A 146 -1.77 14.47 -6.02
N ASN A 147 -2.55 13.51 -5.52
CA ASN A 147 -3.08 13.52 -4.16
C ASN A 147 -2.87 12.17 -3.48
N HIS A 148 -2.37 12.18 -2.27
CA HIS A 148 -2.34 11.00 -1.40
C HIS A 148 -3.14 11.26 -0.13
N VAL A 149 -4.10 10.39 0.14
CA VAL A 149 -4.95 10.46 1.34
C VAL A 149 -4.76 9.18 2.15
N GLN A 150 -4.35 9.33 3.40
CA GLN A 150 -4.39 8.24 4.36
C GLN A 150 -5.69 8.31 5.16
N ILE A 151 -6.34 7.16 5.34
CA ILE A 151 -7.60 7.03 6.07
C ILE A 151 -7.38 6.03 7.20
N PHE A 152 -7.67 6.44 8.43
CA PHE A 152 -7.52 5.63 9.62
C PHE A 152 -8.82 5.60 10.42
N ASN A 153 -9.09 4.49 11.07
CA ASN A 153 -10.10 4.40 12.11
C ASN A 153 -9.43 4.61 13.46
N LYS A 154 -9.83 5.65 14.18
CA LYS A 154 -9.26 6.00 15.48
C LYS A 154 -9.33 4.87 16.50
N ASN A 155 -10.42 4.14 16.47
CA ASN A 155 -10.74 3.07 17.42
C ASN A 155 -10.62 1.67 16.77
N ASP A 156 -9.81 1.53 15.74
CA ASP A 156 -9.64 0.25 15.03
C ASP A 156 -9.23 -0.85 16.00
N SER A 157 -9.95 -1.96 15.97
CA SER A 157 -9.68 -3.11 16.81
C SER A 157 -8.53 -3.99 16.30
N CYS A 158 -8.13 -3.80 15.05
CA CYS A 158 -7.06 -4.55 14.41
C CYS A 158 -5.73 -3.81 14.44
N CYS A 159 -5.60 -2.79 13.66
CA CYS A 159 -4.28 -2.33 13.22
C CYS A 159 -4.26 -0.81 12.96
N PHE A 160 -3.11 -0.17 13.24
CA PHE A 160 -2.88 1.24 12.96
C PHE A 160 -3.93 2.19 13.55
N SER A 161 -4.44 1.86 14.74
CA SER A 161 -5.44 2.63 15.46
C SER A 161 -4.85 3.92 16.07
N GLY A 162 -5.75 4.78 16.55
CA GLY A 162 -5.39 5.98 17.30
C GLY A 162 -5.13 7.19 16.42
N SER A 163 -4.53 8.21 17.02
CA SER A 163 -4.26 9.51 16.40
C SER A 163 -2.77 9.75 16.15
N GLY A 164 -1.96 8.71 16.12
CA GLY A 164 -0.51 8.77 15.94
C GLY A 164 -0.10 9.44 14.63
N SER A 165 -0.96 9.38 13.61
CA SER A 165 -0.75 10.04 12.32
C SER A 165 -0.56 11.56 12.42
N GLY A 166 -1.11 12.21 13.45
CA GLY A 166 -0.89 13.63 13.73
C GLY A 166 0.59 13.99 13.99
N THR A 167 1.42 13.01 14.35
CA THR A 167 2.86 13.25 14.61
C THR A 167 3.66 13.53 13.34
N TYR A 168 3.20 13.07 12.17
CA TYR A 168 3.91 13.23 10.91
C TYR A 168 3.14 14.00 9.83
N GLU A 169 1.84 14.20 10.00
CA GLU A 169 1.03 14.89 8.99
C GLU A 169 1.61 16.25 8.61
N PHE A 170 1.95 17.06 9.61
CA PHE A 170 2.55 18.38 9.37
C PHE A 170 3.89 18.29 8.62
N VAL A 171 4.74 17.32 9.00
CA VAL A 171 6.06 17.12 8.38
C VAL A 171 5.93 16.79 6.90
N ILE A 172 4.99 15.91 6.54
CA ILE A 172 4.74 15.53 5.14
C ILE A 172 4.18 16.72 4.35
N LYS A 173 3.17 17.41 4.90
CA LYS A 173 2.57 18.60 4.26
C LYS A 173 3.60 19.71 4.03
N ASP A 174 4.46 19.99 5.00
CA ASP A 174 5.53 20.97 4.89
C ASP A 174 6.51 20.57 3.79
N LYS A 175 6.93 19.30 3.74
CA LYS A 175 7.82 18.79 2.70
C LYS A 175 7.20 18.91 1.30
N ILE A 176 5.95 18.55 1.12
CA ILE A 176 5.21 18.69 -0.16
C ILE A 176 5.12 20.18 -0.54
N SER A 177 4.84 21.06 0.41
CA SER A 177 4.82 22.51 0.18
C SER A 177 6.16 23.04 -0.30
N GLN A 178 7.27 22.61 0.31
CA GLN A 178 8.63 22.97 -0.11
C GLN A 178 8.95 22.48 -1.52
N LEU A 179 8.44 21.30 -1.91
CA LEU A 179 8.60 20.75 -3.25
C LEU A 179 7.69 21.44 -4.28
N GLY A 180 6.67 22.17 -3.84
CA GLY A 180 5.80 23.00 -4.67
C GLY A 180 4.78 22.24 -5.52
N LYS A 181 4.66 20.89 -5.37
CA LYS A 181 3.82 20.03 -6.17
C LYS A 181 3.24 18.90 -5.34
N GLY A 182 1.95 18.63 -5.52
CA GLY A 182 1.26 17.51 -4.87
C GLY A 182 0.46 17.93 -3.64
N ASN A 183 -0.29 16.97 -3.10
CA ASN A 183 -1.13 17.18 -1.93
C ASN A 183 -1.15 15.91 -1.07
N PHE A 184 -1.04 16.09 0.25
CA PHE A 184 -1.13 15.03 1.24
C PHE A 184 -2.16 15.36 2.29
N GLN A 185 -3.01 14.39 2.64
CA GLN A 185 -4.03 14.54 3.65
C GLN A 185 -4.13 13.28 4.52
N ILE A 186 -4.55 13.45 5.76
CA ILE A 186 -4.94 12.37 6.65
C ILE A 186 -6.39 12.59 7.06
N PHE A 187 -7.19 11.54 6.98
CA PHE A 187 -8.52 11.48 7.52
C PHE A 187 -8.58 10.43 8.62
N VAL A 188 -9.03 10.82 9.80
CA VAL A 188 -9.22 9.93 10.93
C VAL A 188 -10.70 9.84 11.24
N ASP A 189 -11.28 8.66 11.02
CA ASP A 189 -12.67 8.34 11.39
C ASP A 189 -12.71 7.92 12.84
N ASP A 190 -13.58 8.53 13.63
CA ASP A 190 -13.84 8.20 15.04
C ASP A 190 -15.19 7.51 15.25
N THR A 191 -15.91 7.20 14.18
CA THR A 191 -17.25 6.60 14.20
C THR A 191 -17.24 5.08 14.02
N HIS A 192 -16.18 4.51 13.45
CA HIS A 192 -16.03 3.07 13.20
C HIS A 192 -14.90 2.46 14.03
N ASN A 193 -15.06 1.18 14.38
CA ASN A 193 -14.10 0.42 15.19
C ASN A 193 -13.37 -0.67 14.39
N GLU A 194 -13.67 -0.80 13.11
CA GLU A 194 -13.08 -1.80 12.20
C GLU A 194 -12.89 -1.18 10.81
N HIS A 195 -11.90 -1.62 10.09
CA HIS A 195 -11.65 -1.24 8.70
C HIS A 195 -11.98 -2.35 7.70
#